data_2ca57aec18d4006876b433144c1cc610
#
_entry.id   2ca57aec18d4006876b433144c1cc610
#
_cell.length_a   1.000
_cell.length_b   1.000
_cell.length_c   1.000
_cell.angle_alpha   90.00
_cell.angle_beta   90.00
_cell.angle_gamma   90.00
#
_symmetry.space_group_name_H-M   'P 1'
#
loop_
_entity.id
_entity.type
_entity.pdbx_description
1 polymer ?
#
loop_
_entity_poly.entity_id
_entity_poly.type
_entity_poly.pdbx_seq_one_letter_code
_entity_poly.pdbx_strand_id
1 'polypeptide(L)'
;MPVPGITHRYPDRVLFYTTHHCPVFCRHCTRKRKVADPSSAAQKKQLEDGIEYIRKTPSIRDVVISGGDPLSNSDERLDYIMGSLRKIPHVEVFRLGTRNLVTLPHRVTDDFCSILKKHGPLYVHTHFNHYTECTAEAFKACLKIAEAGCPINNQMVLMKGINDTPEVVKKTNHMMLMMRVRPYYLFQCDMSQGIGHFRTPIETGINIIENLRGHTSGMAVPHYVVDAPGGGGKIPLLPKYVVSKKDDTYVLRNYAHKEFIYKNPK
;
A
#
# COMPACT_ATOMS: atom_id res chain seq x y z
N MET A 1 -1.84 12.10 16.71
CA MET A 1 -3.21 11.79 16.23
C MET A 1 -4.11 12.91 16.66
N PRO A 2 -4.76 13.63 15.74
CA PRO A 2 -5.61 14.78 16.10
C PRO A 2 -6.87 14.35 16.86
N VAL A 3 -7.45 13.20 16.51
CA VAL A 3 -8.50 12.51 17.25
C VAL A 3 -8.17 11.00 17.30
N PRO A 4 -8.71 10.24 18.27
CA PRO A 4 -8.56 8.78 18.28
C PRO A 4 -9.00 8.18 16.94
N GLY A 5 -8.21 7.26 16.39
CA GLY A 5 -8.52 6.62 15.10
C GLY A 5 -8.05 7.37 13.85
N ILE A 6 -7.54 8.60 13.94
CA ILE A 6 -7.02 9.33 12.78
C ILE A 6 -5.52 9.60 12.91
N THR A 7 -4.77 9.22 11.88
CA THR A 7 -3.39 9.71 11.67
C THR A 7 -3.38 10.65 10.48
N HIS A 8 -3.09 11.94 10.73
CA HIS A 8 -3.02 13.00 9.73
C HIS A 8 -1.57 13.48 9.61
N ARG A 9 -0.82 12.96 8.62
CA ARG A 9 0.59 13.31 8.39
C ARG A 9 0.78 14.18 7.16
N TYR A 10 0.03 13.89 6.10
CA TYR A 10 0.12 14.59 4.82
C TYR A 10 -1.00 15.63 4.72
N PRO A 11 -0.78 16.75 4.01
CA PRO A 11 -1.75 17.85 3.99
C PRO A 11 -3.15 17.46 3.52
N ASP A 12 -3.24 16.51 2.57
CA ASP A 12 -4.45 16.18 1.83
C ASP A 12 -5.05 14.80 2.13
N ARG A 13 -4.43 14.02 3.06
CA ARG A 13 -4.86 12.65 3.31
C ARG A 13 -4.66 12.18 4.73
N VAL A 14 -5.54 11.29 5.15
CA VAL A 14 -5.52 10.67 6.47
C VAL A 14 -5.55 9.15 6.40
N LEU A 15 -5.01 8.52 7.44
CA LEU A 15 -5.23 7.12 7.74
C LEU A 15 -6.31 7.03 8.82
N PHE A 16 -7.39 6.31 8.51
CA PHE A 16 -8.54 6.13 9.39
C PHE A 16 -8.57 4.69 9.91
N TYR A 17 -8.38 4.52 11.20
CA TYR A 17 -8.43 3.23 11.89
C TYR A 17 -9.87 2.88 12.22
N THR A 18 -10.43 1.89 11.53
CA THR A 18 -11.83 1.47 11.70
C THR A 18 -11.99 0.21 12.55
N THR A 19 -10.88 -0.50 12.80
CA THR A 19 -10.81 -1.70 13.64
C THR A 19 -9.38 -1.95 14.10
N HIS A 20 -9.19 -2.72 15.17
CA HIS A 20 -7.90 -3.26 15.59
C HIS A 20 -7.79 -4.77 15.40
N HIS A 21 -8.84 -5.40 14.85
CA HIS A 21 -8.84 -6.83 14.56
C HIS A 21 -8.14 -7.15 13.24
N CYS A 22 -7.48 -8.30 13.21
CA CYS A 22 -6.93 -8.93 12.02
C CYS A 22 -7.22 -10.42 12.05
N PRO A 23 -7.51 -11.08 10.92
CA PRO A 23 -7.66 -12.53 10.88
C PRO A 23 -6.33 -13.26 11.07
N VAL A 24 -5.20 -12.60 10.75
CA VAL A 24 -3.85 -13.16 10.88
C VAL A 24 -2.88 -12.09 11.38
N PHE A 25 -2.00 -12.46 12.30
CA PHE A 25 -0.95 -11.59 12.82
C PHE A 25 0.33 -11.69 11.99
N CYS A 26 0.51 -10.73 11.09
CA CYS A 26 1.70 -10.66 10.24
C CYS A 26 2.97 -10.46 11.09
N ARG A 27 4.01 -11.28 10.89
CA ARG A 27 5.27 -11.16 11.64
C ARG A 27 5.97 -9.82 11.41
N HIS A 28 5.84 -9.24 10.22
CA HIS A 28 6.40 -7.94 9.82
C HIS A 28 5.49 -6.73 10.14
N CYS A 29 4.40 -6.93 10.91
CA CYS A 29 3.44 -5.87 11.20
C CYS A 29 4.06 -4.76 12.05
N THR A 30 4.01 -3.52 11.58
CA THR A 30 4.47 -2.32 12.30
C THR A 30 3.49 -1.86 13.38
N ARG A 31 2.24 -2.31 13.33
CA ARG A 31 1.14 -1.94 14.24
C ARG A 31 0.82 -3.03 15.28
N LYS A 32 1.64 -4.04 15.43
CA LYS A 32 1.40 -5.20 16.29
C LYS A 32 1.14 -4.88 17.77
N ARG A 33 1.58 -3.69 18.26
CA ARG A 33 1.28 -3.24 19.62
C ARG A 33 -0.17 -2.84 19.84
N LYS A 34 -0.92 -2.55 18.76
CA LYS A 34 -2.33 -2.12 18.81
C LYS A 34 -3.29 -3.18 18.26
N VAL A 35 -2.77 -4.08 17.42
CA VAL A 35 -3.54 -5.16 16.83
C VAL A 35 -3.74 -6.24 17.89
N ALA A 36 -4.97 -6.76 17.97
CA ALA A 36 -5.39 -7.77 18.95
C ALA A 36 -5.46 -7.29 20.41
N ASP A 37 -5.32 -6.01 20.68
CA ASP A 37 -5.63 -5.46 22.00
C ASP A 37 -7.15 -5.20 22.10
N PRO A 38 -7.92 -5.95 22.92
CA PRO A 38 -9.35 -5.77 23.04
C PRO A 38 -9.74 -4.37 23.57
N SER A 39 -8.87 -3.74 24.37
CA SER A 39 -9.11 -2.39 24.90
C SER A 39 -9.01 -1.31 23.83
N SER A 40 -8.35 -1.62 22.72
CA SER A 40 -8.17 -0.71 21.58
C SER A 40 -9.23 -0.87 20.49
N ALA A 41 -10.27 -1.72 20.72
CA ALA A 41 -11.36 -1.91 19.76
C ALA A 41 -12.00 -0.58 19.37
N ALA A 42 -12.06 -0.28 18.08
CA ALA A 42 -12.65 0.97 17.60
C ALA A 42 -14.15 1.00 17.92
N GLN A 43 -14.51 1.76 18.95
CA GLN A 43 -15.89 1.97 19.37
C GLN A 43 -16.64 2.82 18.34
N LYS A 44 -17.98 2.73 18.35
CA LYS A 44 -18.83 3.54 17.46
C LYS A 44 -18.50 5.02 17.56
N LYS A 45 -18.33 5.55 18.78
CA LYS A 45 -17.92 6.95 19.02
C LYS A 45 -16.61 7.32 18.31
N GLN A 46 -15.60 6.47 18.37
CA GLN A 46 -14.32 6.74 17.69
C GLN A 46 -14.49 6.85 16.17
N LEU A 47 -15.37 6.05 15.56
CA LEU A 47 -15.66 6.17 14.14
C LEU A 47 -16.38 7.47 13.82
N GLU A 48 -17.35 7.86 14.63
CA GLU A 48 -18.12 9.10 14.47
C GLU A 48 -17.20 10.32 14.62
N ASP A 49 -16.35 10.35 15.66
CA ASP A 49 -15.36 11.41 15.88
C ASP A 49 -14.36 11.51 14.71
N GLY A 50 -13.93 10.36 14.15
CA GLY A 50 -13.05 10.32 12.99
C GLY A 50 -13.70 10.86 11.72
N ILE A 51 -14.95 10.48 11.45
CA ILE A 51 -15.73 10.99 10.30
C ILE A 51 -15.97 12.51 10.46
N GLU A 52 -16.29 12.97 11.68
CA GLU A 52 -16.51 14.37 11.94
C GLU A 52 -15.23 15.21 11.81
N TYR A 53 -14.08 14.68 12.24
CA TYR A 53 -12.79 15.30 11.99
C TYR A 53 -12.51 15.48 10.51
N ILE A 54 -12.75 14.43 9.70
CA ILE A 54 -12.57 14.48 8.25
C ILE A 54 -13.51 15.54 7.65
N ARG A 55 -14.79 15.58 8.08
CA ARG A 55 -15.78 16.54 7.60
C ARG A 55 -15.38 18.00 7.89
N LYS A 56 -14.78 18.26 9.07
CA LYS A 56 -14.34 19.59 9.49
C LYS A 56 -12.98 20.01 8.90
N THR A 57 -12.32 19.15 8.13
CA THR A 57 -10.98 19.43 7.59
C THR A 57 -11.02 19.39 6.04
N PRO A 58 -11.39 20.48 5.37
CA PRO A 58 -11.61 20.50 3.91
C PRO A 58 -10.39 20.19 3.07
N SER A 59 -9.17 20.27 3.63
CA SER A 59 -7.94 19.87 2.94
C SER A 59 -7.83 18.35 2.72
N ILE A 60 -8.60 17.54 3.45
CA ILE A 60 -8.56 16.08 3.32
C ILE A 60 -9.38 15.65 2.11
N ARG A 61 -8.69 15.24 1.04
CA ARG A 61 -9.28 14.72 -0.20
C ARG A 61 -9.25 13.19 -0.28
N ASP A 62 -8.32 12.57 0.44
CA ASP A 62 -8.00 11.14 0.35
C ASP A 62 -8.02 10.49 1.73
N VAL A 63 -8.83 9.46 1.90
CA VAL A 63 -8.98 8.73 3.17
C VAL A 63 -8.55 7.28 2.99
N VAL A 64 -7.54 6.85 3.76
CA VAL A 64 -7.14 5.44 3.81
C VAL A 64 -7.89 4.73 4.93
N ILE A 65 -8.92 3.99 4.59
CA ILE A 65 -9.65 3.12 5.51
C ILE A 65 -8.76 1.92 5.84
N SER A 66 -8.40 1.77 7.11
CA SER A 66 -7.44 0.79 7.59
C SER A 66 -7.73 0.41 9.04
N GLY A 67 -6.70 -0.02 9.78
CA GLY A 67 -6.86 -0.41 11.17
C GLY A 67 -5.89 -1.52 11.55
N GLY A 68 -6.39 -2.58 12.15
CA GLY A 68 -5.89 -3.93 11.96
C GLY A 68 -6.07 -4.27 10.49
N ASP A 69 -7.05 -5.08 10.15
CA ASP A 69 -7.49 -5.23 8.76
C ASP A 69 -8.95 -4.77 8.64
N PRO A 70 -9.29 -3.77 7.81
CA PRO A 70 -10.63 -3.21 7.74
C PRO A 70 -11.68 -4.22 7.29
N LEU A 71 -11.32 -5.28 6.55
CA LEU A 71 -12.21 -6.36 6.18
C LEU A 71 -12.57 -7.29 7.36
N SER A 72 -12.03 -7.06 8.56
CA SER A 72 -12.51 -7.67 9.79
C SER A 72 -13.79 -7.02 10.34
N ASN A 73 -14.20 -5.88 9.78
CA ASN A 73 -15.54 -5.33 10.05
C ASN A 73 -16.59 -6.12 9.27
N SER A 74 -17.87 -6.07 9.74
CA SER A 74 -18.99 -6.56 8.97
C SER A 74 -19.25 -5.71 7.72
N ASP A 75 -19.99 -6.25 6.78
CA ASP A 75 -20.36 -5.56 5.54
C ASP A 75 -21.22 -4.31 5.82
N GLU A 76 -22.16 -4.39 6.77
CA GLU A 76 -22.98 -3.25 7.19
C GLU A 76 -22.12 -2.12 7.78
N ARG A 77 -21.09 -2.47 8.56
CA ARG A 77 -20.19 -1.48 9.14
C ARG A 77 -19.33 -0.82 8.09
N LEU A 78 -18.84 -1.57 7.10
CA LEU A 78 -18.09 -1.02 5.97
C LEU A 78 -18.98 -0.14 5.09
N ASP A 79 -20.22 -0.56 4.80
CA ASP A 79 -21.21 0.24 4.05
C ASP A 79 -21.51 1.57 4.78
N TYR A 80 -21.69 1.54 6.11
CA TYR A 80 -21.87 2.73 6.91
C TYR A 80 -20.68 3.69 6.85
N ILE A 81 -19.44 3.17 7.03
CA ILE A 81 -18.22 3.99 7.01
C ILE A 81 -18.04 4.64 5.64
N MET A 82 -18.09 3.85 4.56
CA MET A 82 -17.91 4.33 3.20
C MET A 82 -19.02 5.30 2.78
N GLY A 83 -20.27 5.00 3.14
CA GLY A 83 -21.41 5.88 2.88
C GLY A 83 -21.33 7.20 3.64
N SER A 84 -20.80 7.19 4.86
CA SER A 84 -20.59 8.41 5.66
C SER A 84 -19.48 9.30 5.08
N LEU A 85 -18.39 8.70 4.61
CA LEU A 85 -17.30 9.41 3.94
C LEU A 85 -17.75 9.97 2.58
N ARG A 86 -18.56 9.23 1.82
CA ARG A 86 -19.06 9.65 0.50
C ARG A 86 -19.98 10.88 0.57
N LYS A 87 -20.61 11.13 1.74
CA LYS A 87 -21.43 12.33 1.99
C LYS A 87 -20.59 13.57 2.30
N ILE A 88 -19.27 13.48 2.34
CA ILE A 88 -18.37 14.60 2.59
C ILE A 88 -17.87 15.12 1.24
N PRO A 89 -18.26 16.35 0.81
CA PRO A 89 -18.04 16.80 -0.57
C PRO A 89 -16.56 16.87 -1.00
N HIS A 90 -15.65 17.19 -0.08
CA HIS A 90 -14.23 17.32 -0.38
C HIS A 90 -13.46 15.98 -0.33
N VAL A 91 -14.10 14.88 0.09
CA VAL A 91 -13.50 13.54 0.02
C VAL A 91 -13.71 12.96 -1.37
N GLU A 92 -12.68 13.05 -2.19
CA GLU A 92 -12.73 12.63 -3.59
C GLU A 92 -12.47 11.12 -3.74
N VAL A 93 -11.48 10.62 -3.01
CA VAL A 93 -11.00 9.25 -3.08
C VAL A 93 -10.90 8.64 -1.70
N PHE A 94 -11.27 7.38 -1.55
CA PHE A 94 -10.84 6.59 -0.42
C PHE A 94 -10.25 5.24 -0.86
N ARG A 95 -9.39 4.73 -0.01
CA ARG A 95 -8.61 3.52 -0.24
C ARG A 95 -8.87 2.54 0.89
N LEU A 96 -9.06 1.29 0.55
CA LEU A 96 -9.22 0.20 1.51
C LEU A 96 -7.90 -0.56 1.63
N GLY A 97 -7.23 -0.45 2.78
CA GLY A 97 -5.93 -1.09 3.04
C GLY A 97 -6.09 -2.44 3.73
N THR A 98 -6.07 -3.54 2.98
CA THR A 98 -6.33 -4.89 3.50
C THR A 98 -5.29 -5.91 3.05
N ARG A 99 -5.03 -6.92 3.89
CA ARG A 99 -4.27 -8.11 3.52
C ARG A 99 -5.17 -9.35 3.33
N ASN A 100 -6.48 -9.21 3.48
CA ASN A 100 -7.39 -10.35 3.40
C ASN A 100 -7.44 -11.01 2.02
N LEU A 101 -7.03 -10.31 0.95
CA LEU A 101 -6.86 -10.95 -0.36
C LEU A 101 -5.83 -12.09 -0.34
N VAL A 102 -4.89 -12.04 0.61
CA VAL A 102 -3.87 -13.06 0.85
C VAL A 102 -4.31 -14.00 1.98
N THR A 103 -4.73 -13.43 3.12
CA THR A 103 -4.86 -14.18 4.38
C THR A 103 -6.24 -14.78 4.60
N LEU A 104 -7.26 -14.21 3.98
CA LEU A 104 -8.66 -14.67 4.06
C LEU A 104 -9.42 -14.31 2.77
N PRO A 105 -9.03 -14.84 1.59
CA PRO A 105 -9.62 -14.44 0.31
C PRO A 105 -11.13 -14.70 0.22
N HIS A 106 -11.66 -15.68 0.95
CA HIS A 106 -13.11 -15.99 1.02
C HIS A 106 -13.95 -14.84 1.61
N ARG A 107 -13.31 -13.87 2.30
CA ARG A 107 -13.98 -12.65 2.79
C ARG A 107 -14.47 -11.75 1.64
N VAL A 108 -13.95 -11.94 0.42
CA VAL A 108 -14.38 -11.21 -0.77
C VAL A 108 -15.59 -11.92 -1.38
N THR A 109 -16.76 -11.62 -0.83
CA THR A 109 -18.06 -12.10 -1.31
C THR A 109 -18.63 -11.21 -2.41
N ASP A 110 -19.69 -11.65 -3.08
CA ASP A 110 -20.39 -10.85 -4.09
C ASP A 110 -21.14 -9.69 -3.43
N ASP A 111 -21.66 -9.88 -2.22
CA ASP A 111 -22.33 -8.83 -1.42
C ASP A 111 -21.31 -7.73 -1.06
N PHE A 112 -20.11 -8.11 -0.58
CA PHE A 112 -19.05 -7.14 -0.33
C PHE A 112 -18.65 -6.38 -1.61
N CYS A 113 -18.53 -7.05 -2.74
CA CYS A 113 -18.22 -6.40 -4.03
C CYS A 113 -19.33 -5.43 -4.46
N SER A 114 -20.59 -5.73 -4.15
CA SER A 114 -21.72 -4.82 -4.40
C SER A 114 -21.60 -3.54 -3.57
N ILE A 115 -21.16 -3.64 -2.32
CA ILE A 115 -20.87 -2.47 -1.46
C ILE A 115 -19.73 -1.63 -2.06
N LEU A 116 -18.66 -2.26 -2.56
CA LEU A 116 -17.57 -1.54 -3.21
C LEU A 116 -18.05 -0.75 -4.43
N LYS A 117 -18.87 -1.36 -5.28
CA LYS A 117 -19.48 -0.69 -6.46
C LYS A 117 -20.33 0.52 -6.05
N LYS A 118 -21.14 0.39 -5.00
CA LYS A 118 -22.02 1.44 -4.49
C LYS A 118 -21.26 2.69 -4.08
N HIS A 119 -20.05 2.55 -3.54
CA HIS A 119 -19.27 3.65 -2.98
C HIS A 119 -18.08 4.09 -3.83
N GLY A 120 -17.98 3.69 -5.11
CA GLY A 120 -16.91 4.12 -6.01
C GLY A 120 -16.82 5.65 -6.20
N PRO A 121 -15.68 6.19 -6.64
CA PRO A 121 -14.41 5.52 -6.89
C PRO A 121 -13.65 5.13 -5.62
N LEU A 122 -13.16 3.89 -5.59
CA LEU A 122 -12.45 3.32 -4.46
C LEU A 122 -11.23 2.53 -4.96
N TYR A 123 -10.12 2.57 -4.23
CA TYR A 123 -8.92 1.81 -4.53
C TYR A 123 -8.65 0.80 -3.41
N VAL A 124 -8.24 -0.41 -3.78
CA VAL A 124 -7.80 -1.42 -2.81
C VAL A 124 -6.29 -1.48 -2.77
N HIS A 125 -5.72 -1.37 -1.58
CA HIS A 125 -4.30 -1.55 -1.33
C HIS A 125 -4.08 -2.84 -0.56
N THR A 126 -3.29 -3.75 -1.13
CA THR A 126 -3.03 -5.07 -0.55
C THR A 126 -1.54 -5.31 -0.31
N HIS A 127 -1.21 -6.45 0.31
CA HIS A 127 0.17 -6.82 0.69
C HIS A 127 0.45 -8.27 0.31
N PHE A 128 0.80 -8.50 -0.96
CA PHE A 128 1.49 -9.71 -1.41
C PHE A 128 2.99 -9.49 -1.25
N ASN A 129 3.68 -10.38 -0.57
CA ASN A 129 5.11 -10.27 -0.31
C ASN A 129 5.93 -11.35 -1.00
N HIS A 130 5.29 -12.44 -1.47
CA HIS A 130 5.95 -13.54 -2.14
C HIS A 130 5.00 -14.21 -3.15
N TYR A 131 5.54 -14.79 -4.21
CA TYR A 131 4.74 -15.43 -5.26
C TYR A 131 3.90 -16.62 -4.76
N THR A 132 4.31 -17.29 -3.68
CA THR A 132 3.52 -18.38 -3.07
C THR A 132 2.21 -17.89 -2.42
N GLU A 133 2.06 -16.61 -2.19
CA GLU A 133 0.82 -15.99 -1.70
C GLU A 133 -0.20 -15.78 -2.84
N CYS A 134 0.23 -15.89 -4.10
CA CYS A 134 -0.65 -15.77 -5.27
C CYS A 134 -1.36 -17.09 -5.54
N THR A 135 -2.20 -17.53 -4.60
CA THR A 135 -3.00 -18.77 -4.71
C THR A 135 -4.20 -18.61 -5.64
N ALA A 136 -4.85 -19.71 -6.03
CA ALA A 136 -6.05 -19.66 -6.85
C ALA A 136 -7.19 -18.90 -6.19
N GLU A 137 -7.34 -19.01 -4.86
CA GLU A 137 -8.34 -18.29 -4.06
C GLU A 137 -8.04 -16.78 -4.03
N ALA A 138 -6.77 -16.40 -3.83
CA ALA A 138 -6.33 -15.01 -3.88
C ALA A 138 -6.56 -14.41 -5.28
N PHE A 139 -6.30 -15.18 -6.34
CA PHE A 139 -6.58 -14.78 -7.71
C PHE A 139 -8.08 -14.46 -7.91
N LYS A 140 -8.97 -15.39 -7.51
CA LYS A 140 -10.43 -15.19 -7.60
C LYS A 140 -10.89 -13.95 -6.82
N ALA A 141 -10.38 -13.75 -5.60
CA ALA A 141 -10.70 -12.57 -4.79
C ALA A 141 -10.28 -11.26 -5.46
N CYS A 142 -9.06 -11.22 -6.02
CA CYS A 142 -8.57 -10.04 -6.75
C CYS A 142 -9.41 -9.76 -8.00
N LEU A 143 -9.80 -10.78 -8.77
CA LEU A 143 -10.65 -10.60 -9.94
C LEU A 143 -12.01 -10.01 -9.56
N LYS A 144 -12.68 -10.54 -8.53
CA LYS A 144 -13.97 -10.00 -8.04
C LYS A 144 -13.88 -8.51 -7.70
N ILE A 145 -12.83 -8.10 -7.00
CA ILE A 145 -12.60 -6.67 -6.66
C ILE A 145 -12.35 -5.84 -7.92
N ALA A 146 -11.55 -6.33 -8.85
CA ALA A 146 -11.27 -5.64 -10.10
C ALA A 146 -12.54 -5.51 -10.98
N GLU A 147 -13.40 -6.54 -10.99
CA GLU A 147 -14.70 -6.54 -11.68
C GLU A 147 -15.72 -5.64 -10.97
N ALA A 148 -15.57 -5.43 -9.67
CA ALA A 148 -16.31 -4.40 -8.94
C ALA A 148 -15.89 -2.97 -9.28
N GLY A 149 -14.91 -2.78 -10.20
CA GLY A 149 -14.42 -1.47 -10.64
C GLY A 149 -13.37 -0.85 -9.71
N CYS A 150 -12.79 -1.63 -8.79
CA CYS A 150 -11.80 -1.15 -7.84
C CYS A 150 -10.37 -1.50 -8.30
N PRO A 151 -9.54 -0.53 -8.69
CA PRO A 151 -8.12 -0.78 -8.97
C PRO A 151 -7.41 -1.32 -7.72
N ILE A 152 -6.56 -2.34 -7.92
CA ILE A 152 -5.83 -2.98 -6.83
C ILE A 152 -4.34 -2.64 -6.95
N ASN A 153 -3.75 -2.14 -5.86
CA ASN A 153 -2.35 -1.79 -5.77
C ASN A 153 -1.67 -2.58 -4.66
N ASN A 154 -0.53 -3.18 -4.97
CA ASN A 154 0.25 -3.93 -3.99
C ASN A 154 1.29 -3.07 -3.29
N GLN A 155 1.43 -3.30 -2.00
CA GLN A 155 2.43 -2.69 -1.12
C GLN A 155 3.29 -3.79 -0.51
N MET A 156 4.32 -4.23 -1.25
CA MET A 156 5.26 -5.27 -0.80
C MET A 156 6.20 -4.72 0.27
N VAL A 157 6.52 -5.49 1.29
CA VAL A 157 7.59 -5.20 2.24
C VAL A 157 8.81 -6.03 1.88
N LEU A 158 9.97 -5.38 1.71
CA LEU A 158 11.24 -6.05 1.46
C LEU A 158 11.74 -6.74 2.73
N MET A 159 11.89 -8.05 2.68
CA MET A 159 12.20 -8.87 3.84
C MET A 159 13.34 -9.84 3.54
N LYS A 160 14.40 -9.78 4.38
CA LYS A 160 15.57 -10.66 4.31
C LYS A 160 15.16 -12.13 4.34
N GLY A 161 15.69 -12.91 3.41
CA GLY A 161 15.45 -14.36 3.29
C GLY A 161 14.06 -14.74 2.79
N ILE A 162 13.24 -13.77 2.33
CA ILE A 162 11.90 -14.01 1.80
C ILE A 162 11.77 -13.50 0.36
N ASN A 163 12.03 -12.20 0.15
CA ASN A 163 11.87 -11.56 -1.17
C ASN A 163 12.99 -10.55 -1.45
N ASP A 164 14.18 -10.81 -0.93
CA ASP A 164 15.35 -9.93 -1.02
C ASP A 164 16.23 -10.18 -2.26
N THR A 165 15.66 -10.82 -3.29
CA THR A 165 16.32 -11.01 -4.58
C THR A 165 15.47 -10.49 -5.75
N PRO A 166 16.10 -10.01 -6.85
CA PRO A 166 15.39 -9.53 -8.03
C PRO A 166 14.45 -10.58 -8.64
N GLU A 167 14.85 -11.86 -8.64
CA GLU A 167 14.11 -12.97 -9.25
C GLU A 167 12.79 -13.21 -8.53
N VAL A 168 12.81 -13.24 -7.18
CA VAL A 168 11.62 -13.46 -6.37
C VAL A 168 10.65 -12.29 -6.54
N VAL A 169 11.14 -11.04 -6.49
CA VAL A 169 10.29 -9.85 -6.68
C VAL A 169 9.72 -9.81 -8.08
N LYS A 170 10.53 -10.09 -9.11
CA LYS A 170 10.08 -10.15 -10.51
C LYS A 170 8.98 -11.18 -10.70
N LYS A 171 9.18 -12.42 -10.21
CA LYS A 171 8.18 -13.48 -10.28
C LYS A 171 6.88 -13.09 -9.56
N THR A 172 6.98 -12.56 -8.35
CA THR A 172 5.82 -12.09 -7.58
C THR A 172 5.06 -11.01 -8.34
N ASN A 173 5.77 -10.02 -8.89
CA ASN A 173 5.14 -8.91 -9.62
C ASN A 173 4.46 -9.39 -10.91
N HIS A 174 5.05 -10.34 -11.63
CA HIS A 174 4.42 -10.92 -12.82
C HIS A 174 3.12 -11.66 -12.47
N MET A 175 3.11 -12.47 -11.41
CA MET A 175 1.90 -13.16 -10.95
C MET A 175 0.81 -12.18 -10.51
N MET A 176 1.19 -11.11 -9.80
CA MET A 176 0.26 -10.06 -9.40
C MET A 176 -0.37 -9.34 -10.61
N LEU A 177 0.40 -9.05 -11.66
CA LEU A 177 -0.15 -8.43 -12.87
C LEU A 177 -1.19 -9.32 -13.54
N MET A 178 -1.01 -10.64 -13.57
CA MET A 178 -2.04 -11.57 -14.05
C MET A 178 -3.32 -11.53 -13.22
N MET A 179 -3.19 -11.22 -11.92
CA MET A 179 -4.30 -11.03 -10.98
C MET A 179 -4.93 -9.63 -11.05
N ARG A 180 -4.54 -8.76 -12.01
CA ARG A 180 -4.91 -7.34 -12.09
C ARG A 180 -4.50 -6.53 -10.86
N VAL A 181 -3.46 -6.95 -10.15
CA VAL A 181 -2.87 -6.24 -9.01
C VAL A 181 -1.60 -5.53 -9.48
N ARG A 182 -1.59 -4.20 -9.36
CA ARG A 182 -0.44 -3.39 -9.75
C ARG A 182 0.63 -3.39 -8.66
N PRO A 183 1.89 -3.78 -8.93
CA PRO A 183 3.02 -3.47 -8.07
C PRO A 183 3.13 -1.95 -7.86
N TYR A 184 2.84 -1.47 -6.65
CA TYR A 184 2.81 -0.04 -6.37
C TYR A 184 4.00 0.41 -5.54
N TYR A 185 4.16 -0.16 -4.34
CA TYR A 185 5.32 0.08 -3.50
C TYR A 185 6.10 -1.20 -3.20
N LEU A 186 7.43 -1.06 -3.13
CA LEU A 186 8.33 -1.90 -2.39
C LEU A 186 8.78 -1.08 -1.17
N PHE A 187 8.35 -1.45 0.03
CA PHE A 187 8.75 -0.78 1.26
C PHE A 187 10.03 -1.36 1.81
N GLN A 188 10.99 -0.52 2.14
CA GLN A 188 12.06 -0.92 3.05
C GLN A 188 11.43 -1.35 4.37
N CYS A 189 11.85 -2.50 4.92
CA CYS A 189 11.33 -2.99 6.20
C CYS A 189 11.62 -1.98 7.31
N ASP A 190 10.58 -1.56 8.04
CA ASP A 190 10.65 -0.55 9.10
C ASP A 190 11.56 -0.94 10.27
N MET A 191 11.96 0.07 11.07
CA MET A 191 12.71 -0.10 12.31
C MET A 191 11.81 -0.39 13.51
N SER A 192 10.77 -1.22 13.33
CA SER A 192 9.87 -1.59 14.42
C SER A 192 10.47 -2.69 15.29
N GLN A 193 10.14 -2.67 16.57
CA GLN A 193 10.60 -3.67 17.54
C GLN A 193 10.17 -5.10 17.13
N GLY A 194 11.12 -6.07 17.19
CA GLY A 194 10.86 -7.47 16.93
C GLY A 194 10.74 -7.86 15.45
N ILE A 195 11.11 -6.96 14.50
CA ILE A 195 11.17 -7.26 13.06
C ILE A 195 12.56 -7.03 12.46
N GLY A 196 13.57 -6.74 13.30
CA GLY A 196 14.93 -6.44 12.85
C GLY A 196 15.56 -7.55 12.00
N HIS A 197 15.20 -8.81 12.25
CA HIS A 197 15.68 -9.96 11.47
C HIS A 197 15.17 -9.98 10.00
N PHE A 198 14.14 -9.22 9.67
CA PHE A 198 13.66 -9.05 8.29
C PHE A 198 14.32 -7.89 7.55
N ARG A 199 15.08 -7.05 8.25
CA ARG A 199 15.65 -5.86 7.61
C ARG A 199 16.79 -6.23 6.68
N THR A 200 16.83 -5.54 5.54
CA THR A 200 17.92 -5.59 4.55
C THR A 200 18.66 -4.27 4.51
N PRO A 201 19.89 -4.20 3.99
CA PRO A 201 20.49 -2.94 3.54
C PRO A 201 19.62 -2.24 2.49
N ILE A 202 19.68 -0.93 2.41
CA ILE A 202 18.96 -0.12 1.39
C ILE A 202 19.41 -0.52 -0.02
N GLU A 203 20.69 -0.83 -0.19
CA GLU A 203 21.30 -1.24 -1.45
C GLU A 203 20.64 -2.49 -2.04
N THR A 204 20.09 -3.39 -1.20
CA THR A 204 19.33 -4.56 -1.67
C THR A 204 18.10 -4.14 -2.48
N GLY A 205 17.33 -3.18 -1.97
CA GLY A 205 16.15 -2.69 -2.68
C GLY A 205 16.50 -1.89 -3.94
N ILE A 206 17.57 -1.10 -3.91
CA ILE A 206 18.09 -0.37 -5.08
C ILE A 206 18.51 -1.36 -6.17
N ASN A 207 19.24 -2.42 -5.81
CA ASN A 207 19.65 -3.49 -6.74
C ASN A 207 18.44 -4.22 -7.34
N ILE A 208 17.41 -4.49 -6.55
CA ILE A 208 16.16 -5.08 -7.05
C ILE A 208 15.53 -4.18 -8.11
N ILE A 209 15.35 -2.89 -7.84
CA ILE A 209 14.77 -1.95 -8.82
C ILE A 209 15.61 -1.85 -10.08
N GLU A 210 16.93 -1.85 -9.95
CA GLU A 210 17.85 -1.80 -11.10
C GLU A 210 17.70 -3.03 -12.00
N ASN A 211 17.59 -4.22 -11.40
CA ASN A 211 17.41 -5.47 -12.15
C ASN A 211 15.96 -5.71 -12.65
N LEU A 212 15.01 -4.89 -12.26
CA LEU A 212 13.66 -4.89 -12.81
C LEU A 212 13.52 -3.90 -13.97
N ARG A 213 14.04 -2.67 -13.82
CA ARG A 213 13.86 -1.58 -14.79
C ARG A 213 14.63 -1.86 -16.06
N GLY A 214 13.91 -1.95 -17.19
CA GLY A 214 14.46 -2.32 -18.50
C GLY A 214 14.61 -3.83 -18.72
N HIS A 215 14.48 -4.66 -17.67
CA HIS A 215 14.54 -6.13 -17.74
C HIS A 215 13.16 -6.79 -17.64
N THR A 216 12.11 -6.02 -17.48
CA THR A 216 10.70 -6.43 -17.50
C THR A 216 9.80 -5.25 -17.85
N SER A 217 8.48 -5.50 -17.98
CA SER A 217 7.49 -4.43 -18.18
C SER A 217 7.59 -3.36 -17.08
N GLY A 218 7.49 -2.09 -17.47
CA GLY A 218 7.40 -0.99 -16.51
C GLY A 218 6.27 -1.11 -15.50
N MET A 219 5.19 -1.82 -15.86
CA MET A 219 4.09 -2.12 -14.93
C MET A 219 4.50 -3.03 -13.78
N ALA A 220 5.56 -3.84 -13.96
CA ALA A 220 6.10 -4.74 -12.94
C ALA A 220 7.14 -4.09 -12.02
N VAL A 221 7.45 -2.79 -12.21
CA VAL A 221 8.47 -2.07 -11.42
C VAL A 221 7.79 -1.19 -10.39
N PRO A 222 7.83 -1.54 -9.08
CA PRO A 222 7.26 -0.73 -8.02
C PRO A 222 8.13 0.50 -7.70
N HIS A 223 7.55 1.44 -6.93
CA HIS A 223 8.34 2.49 -6.29
C HIS A 223 8.98 1.94 -5.01
N TYR A 224 10.31 1.86 -4.98
CA TYR A 224 11.03 1.53 -3.75
C TYR A 224 11.08 2.76 -2.85
N VAL A 225 10.64 2.59 -1.60
CA VAL A 225 10.51 3.70 -0.64
C VAL A 225 10.91 3.27 0.76
N VAL A 226 11.43 4.23 1.54
CA VAL A 226 11.59 4.12 2.99
C VAL A 226 10.62 5.06 3.70
N ASP A 227 9.95 4.58 4.74
CA ASP A 227 9.24 5.44 5.67
C ASP A 227 10.26 6.01 6.66
N ALA A 228 10.60 7.30 6.50
CA ALA A 228 11.64 7.94 7.28
C ALA A 228 11.25 8.04 8.77
N PRO A 229 12.18 7.73 9.70
CA PRO A 229 11.94 7.85 11.13
C PRO A 229 11.50 9.26 11.54
N GLY A 230 10.89 9.38 12.74
CA GLY A 230 10.46 10.68 13.26
C GLY A 230 9.33 11.35 12.49
N GLY A 231 8.68 10.62 11.60
CA GLY A 231 7.56 11.18 10.85
C GLY A 231 7.94 11.83 9.51
N GLY A 232 9.13 11.56 8.97
CA GLY A 232 9.62 12.13 7.70
C GLY A 232 8.83 11.72 6.44
N GLY A 233 7.93 10.71 6.55
CA GLY A 233 7.13 10.25 5.41
C GLY A 233 7.88 9.31 4.48
N LYS A 234 7.29 9.07 3.30
CA LYS A 234 7.85 8.16 2.29
C LYS A 234 8.87 8.88 1.44
N ILE A 235 10.11 8.40 1.49
CA ILE A 235 11.22 8.88 0.65
C ILE A 235 11.50 7.83 -0.43
N PRO A 236 11.37 8.17 -1.74
CA PRO A 236 11.71 7.27 -2.82
C PRO A 236 13.22 7.08 -2.93
N LEU A 237 13.62 5.83 -3.15
CA LEU A 237 15.01 5.42 -3.35
C LEU A 237 15.14 4.83 -4.75
N LEU A 238 16.10 5.33 -5.50
CA LEU A 238 16.30 4.96 -6.91
C LEU A 238 17.77 4.63 -7.19
N PRO A 239 18.04 3.77 -8.17
CA PRO A 239 19.37 3.67 -8.77
C PRO A 239 19.84 5.02 -9.35
N LYS A 240 21.13 5.22 -9.39
CA LYS A 240 21.73 6.46 -9.93
C LYS A 240 21.68 6.45 -11.45
N TYR A 241 20.64 7.03 -12.04
CA TYR A 241 20.48 7.17 -13.50
C TYR A 241 21.09 8.45 -14.04
N VAL A 242 21.16 9.51 -13.27
CA VAL A 242 21.93 10.73 -13.60
C VAL A 242 23.35 10.52 -13.11
N VAL A 243 24.29 10.33 -14.04
CA VAL A 243 25.71 10.10 -13.73
C VAL A 243 26.37 11.42 -13.39
N SER A 244 26.20 12.44 -14.25
CA SER A 244 26.71 13.78 -14.05
C SER A 244 25.86 14.86 -14.72
N LYS A 245 26.04 16.09 -14.27
CA LYS A 245 25.45 17.29 -14.88
C LYS A 245 26.54 18.37 -14.99
N LYS A 246 26.67 18.99 -16.17
CA LYS A 246 27.47 20.16 -16.40
C LYS A 246 26.67 21.14 -17.27
N ASP A 247 26.41 22.33 -16.75
CA ASP A 247 25.57 23.36 -17.35
C ASP A 247 24.18 22.80 -17.74
N ASP A 248 23.83 22.84 -19.03
CA ASP A 248 22.59 22.28 -19.60
C ASP A 248 22.71 20.82 -20.06
N THR A 249 23.88 20.19 -19.88
CA THR A 249 24.18 18.85 -20.37
C THR A 249 24.17 17.82 -19.24
N TYR A 250 23.42 16.74 -19.44
CA TYR A 250 23.36 15.58 -18.55
C TYR A 250 24.02 14.37 -19.19
N VAL A 251 24.72 13.59 -18.38
CA VAL A 251 25.10 12.22 -18.72
C VAL A 251 24.13 11.27 -17.99
N LEU A 252 23.37 10.52 -18.77
CA LEU A 252 22.35 9.60 -18.27
C LEU A 252 22.75 8.16 -18.54
N ARG A 253 22.53 7.27 -17.57
CA ARG A 253 22.82 5.84 -17.68
C ARG A 253 21.53 5.05 -17.88
N ASN A 254 21.48 4.16 -18.88
CA ASN A 254 20.35 3.28 -19.11
C ASN A 254 20.45 1.95 -18.31
N TYR A 255 19.48 1.07 -18.50
CA TYR A 255 19.42 -0.26 -17.87
C TYR A 255 20.58 -1.20 -18.23
N ALA A 256 21.21 -1.00 -19.40
CA ALA A 256 22.36 -1.77 -19.85
C ALA A 256 23.70 -1.10 -19.45
N HIS A 257 23.68 -0.17 -18.50
CA HIS A 257 24.81 0.61 -18.00
C HIS A 257 25.53 1.45 -19.07
N LYS A 258 24.89 1.68 -20.23
CA LYS A 258 25.42 2.56 -21.27
C LYS A 258 25.06 4.02 -20.98
N GLU A 259 25.99 4.91 -21.22
CA GLU A 259 25.83 6.35 -21.00
C GLU A 259 25.37 7.07 -22.26
N PHE A 260 24.51 8.06 -22.09
CA PHE A 260 23.95 8.90 -23.14
C PHE A 260 23.97 10.35 -22.72
N ILE A 261 24.27 11.24 -23.69
CA ILE A 261 24.25 12.68 -23.48
C ILE A 261 22.85 13.20 -23.77
N TYR A 262 22.29 13.95 -22.83
CA TYR A 262 21.02 14.66 -22.97
C TYR A 262 21.25 16.16 -22.72
N LYS A 263 20.85 16.99 -23.67
CA LYS A 263 20.89 18.45 -23.53
C LYS A 263 19.51 18.99 -23.17
N ASN A 264 19.43 19.77 -22.10
CA ASN A 264 18.23 20.52 -21.78
C ASN A 264 17.95 21.61 -22.81
N PRO A 265 16.70 21.93 -23.10
CA PRO A 265 16.36 23.15 -23.82
C PRO A 265 16.80 24.38 -23.01
N LYS A 266 17.18 25.42 -23.72
CA LYS A 266 17.48 26.72 -23.10
C LYS A 266 16.20 27.43 -22.67
#